data_3b063012896ce1982af2210ae75991a4
#
_entry.id   3b063012896ce1982af2210ae75991a4
#
_cell.length_a   1.000
_cell.length_b   1.000
_cell.length_c   1.000
_cell.angle_alpha   90.00
_cell.angle_beta   90.00
_cell.angle_gamma   90.00
#
_symmetry.space_group_name_H-M   'P 1'
#
loop_
_entity.id
_entity.type
_entity.pdbx_description
1 polymer ?
#
loop_
_entity_poly.entity_id
_entity_poly.type
_entity_poly.pdbx_seq_one_letter_code
_entity_poly.pdbx_strand_id
1 'polypeptide(L)'
;GLIGIYFVIQNWDQFINTFLYFFNWNGFIFYAFSLVLVKAIHEFGHAYVAKNYGCNVNSMGIAFLVFFPFLYTDNTNAWRLRDYSNRLRINFAGISTELHLALLATFFWSILEPGTLKSIAFFIATTSWVSSLLINISPFMRFDGYYVLADFLRVENLQPRAFSLAKWKLRQIIFGLNHEQPEKMNTNKINFLIFYACLLYTSPSPRDLAV
;
A
#
# COMPACT_ATOMS: atom_id res chain seq x y z
N GLY A 1 -14.89 -10.84 10.12
CA GLY A 1 -13.96 -9.69 10.21
C GLY A 1 -14.40 -8.67 11.26
N LEU A 2 -15.56 -8.05 11.12
CA LEU A 2 -16.07 -7.04 12.09
C LEU A 2 -16.20 -7.58 13.51
N ILE A 3 -16.62 -8.83 13.64
CA ILE A 3 -16.68 -9.54 14.93
C ILE A 3 -15.28 -9.64 15.57
N GLY A 4 -14.24 -9.98 14.79
CA GLY A 4 -12.87 -10.05 15.29
C GLY A 4 -12.35 -8.70 15.78
N ILE A 5 -12.65 -7.61 15.04
CA ILE A 5 -12.29 -6.23 15.46
C ILE A 5 -13.00 -5.87 16.77
N TYR A 6 -14.28 -6.20 16.91
CA TYR A 6 -15.02 -5.97 18.15
C TYR A 6 -14.37 -6.68 19.35
N PHE A 7 -13.96 -7.94 19.20
CA PHE A 7 -13.25 -8.66 20.26
C PHE A 7 -11.87 -8.10 20.57
N VAL A 8 -11.12 -7.59 19.58
CA VAL A 8 -9.83 -6.91 19.83
C VAL A 8 -10.04 -5.64 20.63
N ILE A 9 -11.07 -4.85 20.32
CA ILE A 9 -11.38 -3.64 21.09
C ILE A 9 -11.73 -3.98 22.54
N GLN A 10 -12.49 -5.05 22.78
CA GLN A 10 -12.80 -5.49 24.13
C GLN A 10 -11.60 -6.04 24.89
N ASN A 11 -10.64 -6.65 24.21
CA ASN A 11 -9.44 -7.25 24.79
C ASN A 11 -8.17 -6.45 24.41
N TRP A 12 -8.29 -5.12 24.32
CA TRP A 12 -7.23 -4.25 23.86
C TRP A 12 -5.94 -4.40 24.67
N ASP A 13 -6.05 -4.44 26.01
CA ASP A 13 -4.90 -4.61 26.89
C ASP A 13 -4.19 -5.95 26.64
N GLN A 14 -4.94 -7.04 26.42
CA GLN A 14 -4.36 -8.32 26.07
C GLN A 14 -3.65 -8.27 24.72
N PHE A 15 -4.22 -7.57 23.74
CA PHE A 15 -3.64 -7.41 22.41
C PHE A 15 -2.30 -6.66 22.49
N ILE A 16 -2.25 -5.54 23.19
CA ILE A 16 -1.04 -4.73 23.36
C ILE A 16 0.01 -5.48 24.18
N ASN A 17 -0.37 -6.13 25.26
CA ASN A 17 0.57 -6.92 26.07
C ASN A 17 1.17 -8.09 25.28
N THR A 18 0.39 -8.71 24.40
CA THR A 18 0.89 -9.74 23.48
C THR A 18 1.92 -9.16 22.52
N PHE A 19 1.65 -7.96 21.97
CA PHE A 19 2.59 -7.28 21.09
C PHE A 19 3.91 -6.97 21.79
N LEU A 20 3.87 -6.40 23.00
CA LEU A 20 5.06 -6.09 23.81
C LEU A 20 5.83 -7.33 24.22
N TYR A 21 5.14 -8.43 24.54
CA TYR A 21 5.77 -9.71 24.92
C TYR A 21 6.64 -10.27 23.78
N PHE A 22 6.20 -10.10 22.53
CA PHE A 22 6.96 -10.55 21.37
C PHE A 22 7.97 -9.53 20.84
N PHE A 23 8.20 -8.41 21.54
CA PHE A 23 9.22 -7.42 21.18
C PHE A 23 10.62 -7.86 21.65
N ASN A 24 11.05 -9.03 21.12
CA ASN A 24 12.34 -9.67 21.40
C ASN A 24 12.88 -10.32 20.12
N TRP A 25 14.10 -10.87 20.16
CA TRP A 25 14.73 -11.47 18.99
C TRP A 25 13.91 -12.60 18.34
N ASN A 26 13.28 -13.44 19.15
CA ASN A 26 12.42 -14.51 18.63
C ASN A 26 11.19 -13.93 17.93
N GLY A 27 10.56 -12.93 18.53
CA GLY A 27 9.42 -12.24 17.93
C GLY A 27 9.79 -11.57 16.61
N PHE A 28 10.99 -10.96 16.52
CA PHE A 28 11.49 -10.39 15.28
C PHE A 28 11.58 -11.40 14.14
N ILE A 29 12.07 -12.61 14.41
CA ILE A 29 12.14 -13.71 13.42
C ILE A 29 10.72 -14.10 12.96
N PHE A 30 9.77 -14.23 13.90
CA PHE A 30 8.38 -14.55 13.56
C PHE A 30 7.70 -13.43 12.75
N TYR A 31 7.96 -12.16 13.08
CA TYR A 31 7.47 -11.04 12.29
C TYR A 31 8.06 -11.02 10.87
N ALA A 32 9.37 -11.28 10.73
CA ALA A 32 10.01 -11.36 9.42
C ALA A 32 9.41 -12.48 8.56
N PHE A 33 9.19 -13.67 9.15
CA PHE A 33 8.55 -14.78 8.46
C PHE A 33 7.10 -14.46 8.09
N SER A 34 6.34 -13.87 9.01
CA SER A 34 4.95 -13.43 8.75
C SER A 34 4.89 -12.38 7.65
N LEU A 35 5.84 -11.44 7.61
CA LEU A 35 5.93 -10.43 6.56
C LEU A 35 6.13 -11.07 5.18
N VAL A 36 7.05 -12.03 5.06
CA VAL A 36 7.28 -12.75 3.79
C VAL A 36 6.01 -13.49 3.36
N LEU A 37 5.35 -14.19 4.28
CA LEU A 37 4.11 -14.90 4.00
C LEU A 37 2.99 -13.96 3.56
N VAL A 38 2.76 -12.88 4.30
CA VAL A 38 1.74 -11.87 3.99
C VAL A 38 2.01 -11.24 2.62
N LYS A 39 3.27 -10.91 2.31
CA LYS A 39 3.66 -10.36 1.01
C LYS A 39 3.51 -11.37 -0.13
N ALA A 40 3.81 -12.65 0.11
CA ALA A 40 3.55 -13.68 -0.89
C ALA A 40 2.06 -13.76 -1.24
N ILE A 41 1.19 -13.77 -0.25
CA ILE A 41 -0.26 -13.81 -0.43
C ILE A 41 -0.76 -12.53 -1.12
N HIS A 42 -0.20 -11.37 -0.81
CA HIS A 42 -0.45 -10.10 -1.47
C HIS A 42 -0.17 -10.16 -2.99
N GLU A 43 1.03 -10.63 -3.37
CA GLU A 43 1.42 -10.78 -4.77
C GLU A 43 0.53 -11.79 -5.51
N PHE A 44 0.14 -12.88 -4.85
CA PHE A 44 -0.86 -13.81 -5.39
C PHE A 44 -2.21 -13.14 -5.62
N GLY A 45 -2.63 -12.22 -4.76
CA GLY A 45 -3.84 -11.42 -4.94
C GLY A 45 -3.82 -10.64 -6.25
N HIS A 46 -2.73 -9.93 -6.52
CA HIS A 46 -2.54 -9.22 -7.79
C HIS A 46 -2.59 -10.15 -8.99
N ALA A 47 -1.85 -11.25 -8.95
CA ALA A 47 -1.79 -12.22 -10.05
C ALA A 47 -3.14 -12.86 -10.33
N TYR A 48 -3.88 -13.23 -9.30
CA TYR A 48 -5.19 -13.85 -9.42
C TYR A 48 -6.19 -12.89 -10.07
N VAL A 49 -6.27 -11.66 -9.59
CA VAL A 49 -7.20 -10.66 -10.13
C VAL A 49 -6.80 -10.26 -11.55
N ALA A 50 -5.49 -10.07 -11.83
CA ALA A 50 -5.02 -9.79 -13.19
C ALA A 50 -5.43 -10.89 -14.17
N LYS A 51 -5.25 -12.15 -13.80
CA LYS A 51 -5.65 -13.29 -14.62
C LYS A 51 -7.16 -13.36 -14.85
N ASN A 52 -7.96 -13.02 -13.84
CA ASN A 52 -9.42 -13.00 -13.96
C ASN A 52 -9.91 -11.94 -14.97
N TYR A 53 -9.14 -10.85 -15.16
CA TYR A 53 -9.41 -9.84 -16.20
C TYR A 53 -8.69 -10.13 -17.52
N GLY A 54 -8.19 -11.34 -17.74
CA GLY A 54 -7.55 -11.76 -18.98
C GLY A 54 -6.14 -11.22 -19.19
N CYS A 55 -5.51 -10.64 -18.15
CA CYS A 55 -4.13 -10.21 -18.23
C CYS A 55 -3.18 -11.39 -18.03
N ASN A 56 -2.14 -11.47 -18.86
CA ASN A 56 -1.07 -12.41 -18.63
C ASN A 56 -0.12 -11.85 -17.57
N VAL A 57 0.13 -12.64 -16.53
CA VAL A 57 1.20 -12.39 -15.56
C VAL A 57 2.46 -13.02 -16.12
N ASN A 58 3.43 -12.18 -16.52
CA ASN A 58 4.63 -12.66 -17.22
C ASN A 58 5.61 -13.35 -16.26
N SER A 59 5.76 -12.80 -15.06
CA SER A 59 6.65 -13.35 -14.03
C SER A 59 6.18 -12.99 -12.62
N MET A 60 6.47 -13.89 -11.70
CA MET A 60 6.36 -13.69 -10.26
C MET A 60 7.63 -14.23 -9.63
N GLY A 61 8.12 -13.59 -8.59
CA GLY A 61 9.32 -14.07 -7.95
C GLY A 61 9.84 -13.18 -6.84
N ILE A 62 11.10 -13.41 -6.51
CA ILE A 62 11.84 -12.65 -5.50
C ILE A 62 12.90 -11.84 -6.23
N ALA A 63 12.89 -10.54 -6.05
CA ALA A 63 13.93 -9.64 -6.48
C ALA A 63 14.75 -9.19 -5.27
N PHE A 64 16.06 -9.01 -5.45
CA PHE A 64 16.94 -8.49 -4.40
C PHE A 64 17.27 -7.03 -4.70
N LEU A 65 16.93 -6.17 -3.75
CA LEU A 65 17.33 -4.77 -3.77
C LEU A 65 18.30 -4.52 -2.61
N VAL A 66 19.59 -4.31 -2.92
CA VAL A 66 20.64 -4.09 -1.91
C VAL A 66 20.57 -5.17 -0.80
N PHE A 67 20.61 -6.45 -1.18
CA PHE A 67 20.48 -7.64 -0.30
C PHE A 67 19.14 -7.82 0.40
N PHE A 68 18.17 -6.93 0.21
CA PHE A 68 16.83 -7.10 0.77
C PHE A 68 15.91 -7.84 -0.23
N PRO A 69 15.30 -8.97 0.14
CA PRO A 69 14.39 -9.70 -0.76
C PRO A 69 13.04 -9.01 -0.83
N PHE A 70 12.59 -8.70 -2.06
CA PHE A 70 11.25 -8.20 -2.36
C PHE A 70 10.52 -9.23 -3.21
N LEU A 71 9.30 -9.54 -2.83
CA LEU A 71 8.40 -10.29 -3.69
C LEU A 71 7.78 -9.34 -4.71
N TYR A 72 7.61 -9.80 -5.94
CA TYR A 72 7.02 -9.01 -7.00
C TYR A 72 6.15 -9.86 -7.92
N THR A 73 5.17 -9.20 -8.52
CA THR A 73 4.32 -9.73 -9.59
C THR A 73 4.35 -8.76 -10.76
N ASP A 74 4.72 -9.22 -11.94
CA ASP A 74 4.72 -8.40 -13.14
C ASP A 74 3.30 -8.25 -13.71
N ASN A 75 2.67 -7.16 -13.33
CA ASN A 75 1.34 -6.74 -13.81
C ASN A 75 1.40 -5.73 -14.96
N THR A 76 2.52 -5.62 -15.67
CA THR A 76 2.71 -4.64 -16.76
C THR A 76 1.62 -4.74 -17.82
N ASN A 77 1.10 -5.94 -18.08
CA ASN A 77 0.01 -6.13 -19.04
C ASN A 77 -1.31 -5.47 -18.61
N ALA A 78 -1.50 -5.16 -17.34
CA ALA A 78 -2.68 -4.42 -16.86
C ALA A 78 -2.79 -3.02 -17.47
N TRP A 79 -1.65 -2.39 -17.86
CA TRP A 79 -1.63 -1.09 -18.52
C TRP A 79 -2.25 -1.10 -19.92
N ARG A 80 -2.40 -2.27 -20.55
CA ARG A 80 -3.06 -2.44 -21.85
C ARG A 80 -4.59 -2.43 -21.74
N LEU A 81 -5.14 -2.58 -20.53
CA LEU A 81 -6.58 -2.51 -20.31
C LEU A 81 -7.06 -1.07 -20.54
N ARG A 82 -8.05 -0.92 -21.41
CA ARG A 82 -8.69 0.39 -21.67
C ARG A 82 -9.53 0.89 -20.49
N ASP A 83 -10.05 -0.06 -19.71
CA ASP A 83 -10.93 0.23 -18.58
C ASP A 83 -10.12 0.51 -17.32
N TYR A 84 -10.15 1.75 -16.88
CA TYR A 84 -9.53 2.20 -15.63
C TYR A 84 -10.07 1.48 -14.40
N SER A 85 -11.35 1.07 -14.43
CA SER A 85 -11.98 0.35 -13.32
C SER A 85 -11.33 -1.02 -13.11
N ASN A 86 -11.03 -1.73 -14.18
CA ASN A 86 -10.37 -3.04 -14.12
C ASN A 86 -8.92 -2.89 -13.66
N ARG A 87 -8.18 -1.88 -14.13
CA ARG A 87 -6.84 -1.56 -13.64
C ARG A 87 -6.84 -1.24 -12.14
N LEU A 88 -7.78 -0.40 -11.71
CA LEU A 88 -7.95 -0.03 -10.30
C LEU A 88 -8.20 -1.27 -9.44
N ARG A 89 -9.02 -2.21 -9.90
CA ARG A 89 -9.26 -3.47 -9.17
C ARG A 89 -8.02 -4.34 -9.08
N ILE A 90 -7.21 -4.42 -10.14
CA ILE A 90 -5.94 -5.15 -10.14
C ILE A 90 -4.97 -4.49 -9.15
N ASN A 91 -4.80 -3.17 -9.20
CA ASN A 91 -3.91 -2.45 -8.30
C ASN A 91 -4.36 -2.50 -6.83
N PHE A 92 -5.67 -2.56 -6.58
CA PHE A 92 -6.22 -2.68 -5.23
C PHE A 92 -6.23 -4.13 -4.71
N ALA A 93 -5.98 -5.12 -5.56
CA ALA A 93 -6.11 -6.53 -5.22
C ALA A 93 -5.17 -6.97 -4.09
N GLY A 94 -3.92 -6.52 -4.09
CA GLY A 94 -2.96 -6.81 -3.02
C GLY A 94 -3.43 -6.28 -1.68
N ILE A 95 -3.82 -5.00 -1.61
CA ILE A 95 -4.36 -4.37 -0.40
C ILE A 95 -5.60 -5.12 0.08
N SER A 96 -6.52 -5.44 -0.83
CA SER A 96 -7.75 -6.18 -0.50
C SER A 96 -7.44 -7.56 0.07
N THR A 97 -6.48 -8.27 -0.50
CA THR A 97 -6.07 -9.60 -0.04
C THR A 97 -5.45 -9.54 1.36
N GLU A 98 -4.53 -8.59 1.60
CA GLU A 98 -3.96 -8.37 2.94
C GLU A 98 -5.04 -8.00 3.97
N LEU A 99 -6.00 -7.17 3.60
CA LEU A 99 -7.09 -6.77 4.49
C LEU A 99 -7.99 -7.95 4.87
N HIS A 100 -8.31 -8.82 3.90
CA HIS A 100 -9.05 -10.05 4.19
C HIS A 100 -8.27 -10.98 5.11
N LEU A 101 -6.96 -11.13 4.87
CA LEU A 101 -6.08 -11.93 5.71
C LEU A 101 -5.99 -11.36 7.12
N ALA A 102 -5.84 -10.04 7.27
CA ALA A 102 -5.85 -9.34 8.55
C ALA A 102 -7.14 -9.61 9.34
N LEU A 103 -8.29 -9.47 8.68
CA LEU A 103 -9.60 -9.70 9.29
C LEU A 103 -9.82 -11.15 9.72
N LEU A 104 -9.37 -12.11 8.90
CA LEU A 104 -9.44 -13.53 9.22
C LEU A 104 -8.51 -13.90 10.39
N ALA A 105 -7.26 -13.45 10.33
CA ALA A 105 -6.28 -13.71 11.38
C ALA A 105 -6.70 -13.07 12.73
N THR A 106 -7.26 -11.87 12.70
CA THR A 106 -7.83 -11.20 13.87
C THR A 106 -9.01 -11.98 14.45
N PHE A 107 -9.86 -12.51 13.61
CA PHE A 107 -10.98 -13.35 14.04
C PHE A 107 -10.47 -14.65 14.71
N PHE A 108 -9.51 -15.34 14.09
CA PHE A 108 -8.92 -16.54 14.69
C PHE A 108 -8.21 -16.23 16.01
N TRP A 109 -7.46 -15.13 16.08
CA TRP A 109 -6.83 -14.72 17.33
C TRP A 109 -7.84 -14.54 18.47
N SER A 110 -9.02 -14.01 18.17
CA SER A 110 -10.05 -13.74 19.17
C SER A 110 -10.71 -15.01 19.74
N ILE A 111 -10.79 -16.09 18.96
CA ILE A 111 -11.50 -17.33 19.36
C ILE A 111 -10.57 -18.46 19.81
N LEU A 112 -9.28 -18.41 19.43
CA LEU A 112 -8.33 -19.44 19.77
C LEU A 112 -7.91 -19.35 21.25
N GLU A 113 -7.73 -20.51 21.88
CA GLU A 113 -7.14 -20.60 23.21
C GLU A 113 -5.66 -20.19 23.19
N PRO A 114 -5.11 -19.72 24.35
CA PRO A 114 -3.71 -19.38 24.46
C PRO A 114 -2.80 -20.55 24.05
N GLY A 115 -1.95 -20.30 23.04
CA GLY A 115 -1.05 -21.30 22.49
C GLY A 115 -0.40 -20.86 21.18
N THR A 116 0.33 -21.78 20.54
CA THR A 116 1.10 -21.50 19.32
C THR A 116 0.23 -20.98 18.18
N LEU A 117 -0.96 -21.54 17.98
CA LEU A 117 -1.87 -21.13 16.92
C LEU A 117 -2.38 -19.70 17.12
N LYS A 118 -2.70 -19.32 18.37
CA LYS A 118 -3.08 -17.95 18.72
C LYS A 118 -1.96 -16.97 18.43
N SER A 119 -0.72 -17.35 18.76
CA SER A 119 0.48 -16.53 18.46
C SER A 119 0.69 -16.36 16.96
N ILE A 120 0.56 -17.42 16.17
CA ILE A 120 0.66 -17.35 14.70
C ILE A 120 -0.42 -16.41 14.14
N ALA A 121 -1.66 -16.56 14.57
CA ALA A 121 -2.76 -15.69 14.15
C ALA A 121 -2.47 -14.24 14.53
N PHE A 122 -1.88 -13.97 15.71
CA PHE A 122 -1.46 -12.63 16.13
C PHE A 122 -0.41 -12.03 15.20
N PHE A 123 0.66 -12.78 14.88
CA PHE A 123 1.71 -12.29 13.98
C PHE A 123 1.17 -11.97 12.58
N ILE A 124 0.35 -12.85 12.01
CA ILE A 124 -0.26 -12.62 10.71
C ILE A 124 -1.19 -11.40 10.76
N ALA A 125 -2.04 -11.28 11.78
CA ALA A 125 -2.96 -10.16 11.93
C ALA A 125 -2.21 -8.83 12.02
N THR A 126 -1.27 -8.71 12.94
CA THR A 126 -0.52 -7.45 13.16
C THR A 126 0.33 -7.07 11.95
N THR A 127 1.03 -8.03 11.35
CA THR A 127 1.81 -7.80 10.12
C THR A 127 0.92 -7.34 8.98
N SER A 128 -0.23 -7.99 8.75
CA SER A 128 -1.14 -7.62 7.67
C SER A 128 -1.76 -6.24 7.89
N TRP A 129 -2.18 -5.90 9.11
CA TRP A 129 -2.72 -4.57 9.42
C TRP A 129 -1.68 -3.48 9.20
N VAL A 130 -0.46 -3.65 9.73
CA VAL A 130 0.62 -2.66 9.60
C VAL A 130 1.04 -2.52 8.14
N SER A 131 1.29 -3.63 7.45
CA SER A 131 1.71 -3.62 6.04
C SER A 131 0.65 -2.97 5.15
N SER A 132 -0.62 -3.34 5.30
CA SER A 132 -1.70 -2.83 4.47
C SER A 132 -1.97 -1.35 4.72
N LEU A 133 -2.17 -0.94 5.99
CA LEU A 133 -2.59 0.42 6.32
C LEU A 133 -1.46 1.44 6.24
N LEU A 134 -0.25 1.11 6.71
CA LEU A 134 0.84 2.08 6.76
C LEU A 134 1.66 2.12 5.47
N ILE A 135 1.86 0.99 4.82
CA ILE A 135 2.76 0.90 3.66
C ILE A 135 1.95 0.93 2.36
N ASN A 136 1.06 -0.06 2.16
CA ASN A 136 0.44 -0.26 0.86
C ASN A 136 -0.65 0.76 0.51
N ILE A 137 -1.43 1.24 1.49
CA ILE A 137 -2.45 2.28 1.25
C ILE A 137 -1.82 3.67 1.06
N SER A 138 -0.58 3.87 1.52
CA SER A 138 0.07 5.18 1.42
C SER A 138 0.22 5.64 -0.05
N PRO A 139 -0.35 6.78 -0.42
CA PRO A 139 -0.22 7.32 -1.78
C PRO A 139 1.10 8.08 -2.00
N PHE A 140 1.90 8.26 -0.96
CA PHE A 140 3.14 9.07 -1.00
C PHE A 140 4.33 8.29 -1.53
N MET A 141 4.36 6.98 -1.32
CA MET A 141 5.36 6.08 -1.86
C MET A 141 4.77 5.33 -3.07
N ARG A 142 5.62 4.91 -4.02
CA ARG A 142 5.18 4.19 -5.22
C ARG A 142 4.85 2.71 -4.92
N PHE A 143 4.00 2.50 -3.92
CA PHE A 143 3.34 1.23 -3.64
C PHE A 143 1.93 1.22 -4.24
N ASP A 144 1.16 0.20 -3.94
CA ASP A 144 -0.18 0.01 -4.53
C ASP A 144 -1.10 1.22 -4.36
N GLY A 145 -1.09 1.85 -3.18
CA GLY A 145 -1.90 3.05 -2.90
C GLY A 145 -1.64 4.20 -3.87
N TYR A 146 -0.40 4.37 -4.32
CA TYR A 146 -0.06 5.34 -5.34
C TYR A 146 -0.73 5.01 -6.69
N TYR A 147 -0.64 3.75 -7.13
CA TYR A 147 -1.24 3.32 -8.40
C TYR A 147 -2.76 3.33 -8.33
N VAL A 148 -3.33 2.94 -7.20
CA VAL A 148 -4.78 3.05 -6.93
C VAL A 148 -5.24 4.50 -7.03
N LEU A 149 -4.52 5.45 -6.43
CA LEU A 149 -4.85 6.87 -6.50
C LEU A 149 -4.69 7.42 -7.93
N ALA A 150 -3.62 7.03 -8.64
CA ALA A 150 -3.38 7.43 -10.03
C ALA A 150 -4.51 6.98 -10.96
N ASP A 151 -4.95 5.73 -10.85
CA ASP A 151 -6.04 5.18 -11.65
C ASP A 151 -7.40 5.77 -11.24
N PHE A 152 -7.64 6.00 -9.96
CA PHE A 152 -8.86 6.66 -9.47
C PHE A 152 -9.01 8.07 -10.03
N LEU A 153 -7.93 8.84 -10.04
CA LEU A 153 -7.89 10.18 -10.61
C LEU A 153 -7.81 10.17 -12.15
N ARG A 154 -7.53 9.02 -12.75
CA ARG A 154 -7.21 8.88 -14.19
C ARG A 154 -6.07 9.81 -14.61
N VAL A 155 -4.99 9.80 -13.84
CA VAL A 155 -3.80 10.61 -14.06
C VAL A 155 -2.58 9.69 -14.03
N GLU A 156 -2.04 9.39 -15.19
CA GLU A 156 -0.79 8.63 -15.31
C GLU A 156 0.39 9.50 -14.85
N ASN A 157 1.42 8.86 -14.28
CA ASN A 157 2.59 9.54 -13.75
C ASN A 157 2.22 10.67 -12.75
N LEU A 158 1.38 10.34 -11.77
CA LEU A 158 0.78 11.27 -10.82
C LEU A 158 1.81 12.23 -10.18
N GLN A 159 2.92 11.71 -9.63
CA GLN A 159 3.93 12.52 -8.93
C GLN A 159 4.63 13.55 -9.84
N PRO A 160 5.24 13.19 -10.99
CA PRO A 160 5.88 14.16 -11.87
C PRO A 160 4.93 15.26 -12.34
N ARG A 161 3.68 14.90 -12.66
CA ARG A 161 2.66 15.85 -13.13
C ARG A 161 2.20 16.78 -12.00
N ALA A 162 2.01 16.26 -10.78
CA ALA A 162 1.70 17.04 -9.60
C ALA A 162 2.80 18.08 -9.31
N PHE A 163 4.07 17.67 -9.37
CA PHE A 163 5.20 18.58 -9.18
C PHE A 163 5.29 19.65 -10.26
N SER A 164 5.04 19.32 -11.54
CA SER A 164 5.06 20.31 -12.63
C SER A 164 3.98 21.37 -12.44
N LEU A 165 2.77 20.97 -12.04
CA LEU A 165 1.66 21.87 -11.75
C LEU A 165 1.93 22.74 -10.50
N ALA A 166 2.50 22.16 -9.46
CA ALA A 166 2.86 22.91 -8.25
C ALA A 166 3.94 23.95 -8.54
N LYS A 167 4.99 23.61 -9.31
CA LYS A 167 6.04 24.54 -9.75
C LYS A 167 5.46 25.66 -10.62
N TRP A 168 4.56 25.35 -11.55
CA TRP A 168 3.89 26.35 -12.37
C TRP A 168 3.09 27.33 -11.50
N LYS A 169 2.28 26.81 -10.56
CA LYS A 169 1.47 27.65 -9.67
C LYS A 169 2.33 28.52 -8.76
N LEU A 170 3.40 27.96 -8.23
CA LEU A 170 4.35 28.67 -7.36
C LEU A 170 5.01 29.84 -8.11
N ARG A 171 5.47 29.62 -9.35
CA ARG A 171 6.04 30.67 -10.20
C ARG A 171 5.03 31.78 -10.51
N GLN A 172 3.77 31.42 -10.73
CA GLN A 172 2.71 32.39 -10.93
C GLN A 172 2.50 33.28 -9.69
N ILE A 173 2.53 32.68 -8.48
CA ILE A 173 2.31 33.41 -7.23
C ILE A 173 3.52 34.29 -6.87
N ILE A 174 4.75 33.76 -6.98
CA ILE A 174 5.95 34.46 -6.51
C ILE A 174 6.40 35.52 -7.52
N PHE A 175 6.36 35.21 -8.81
CA PHE A 175 6.93 36.08 -9.85
C PHE A 175 5.89 36.78 -10.73
N GLY A 176 4.59 36.54 -10.47
CA GLY A 176 3.53 37.13 -11.32
C GLY A 176 3.55 36.68 -12.79
N LEU A 177 4.29 35.59 -13.12
CA LEU A 177 4.50 35.12 -14.47
C LEU A 177 3.24 34.42 -14.99
N ASN A 178 2.61 34.98 -15.99
CA ASN A 178 1.44 34.41 -16.67
C ASN A 178 1.87 33.39 -17.74
N HIS A 179 2.50 32.30 -17.35
CA HIS A 179 2.77 31.20 -18.26
C HIS A 179 1.53 30.35 -18.48
N GLU A 180 1.38 29.85 -19.71
CA GLU A 180 0.31 28.90 -20.02
C GLU A 180 0.38 27.68 -19.09
N GLN A 181 -0.79 27.17 -18.76
CA GLN A 181 -0.92 26.01 -17.91
C GLN A 181 -0.26 24.78 -18.57
N PRO A 182 0.62 24.02 -17.88
CA PRO A 182 1.31 22.87 -18.46
C PRO A 182 0.39 21.82 -19.07
N GLU A 183 -0.80 21.66 -18.49
CA GLU A 183 -1.78 20.67 -18.95
C GLU A 183 -3.20 21.19 -18.76
N LYS A 184 -4.04 21.01 -19.78
CA LYS A 184 -5.47 21.35 -19.71
C LYS A 184 -6.22 20.26 -18.96
N MET A 185 -6.51 20.51 -17.69
CA MET A 185 -7.31 19.66 -16.82
C MET A 185 -8.43 20.45 -16.15
N ASN A 186 -9.37 19.69 -15.54
CA ASN A 186 -10.39 20.30 -14.69
C ASN A 186 -9.73 20.97 -13.48
N THR A 187 -10.17 22.18 -13.14
CA THR A 187 -9.64 23.00 -12.04
C THR A 187 -9.58 22.24 -10.71
N ASN A 188 -10.59 21.43 -10.42
CA ASN A 188 -10.63 20.63 -9.19
C ASN A 188 -9.48 19.60 -9.14
N LYS A 189 -9.18 18.96 -10.28
CA LYS A 189 -8.04 18.04 -10.38
C LYS A 189 -6.71 18.75 -10.20
N ILE A 190 -6.56 19.92 -10.79
CA ILE A 190 -5.34 20.73 -10.67
C ILE A 190 -5.09 21.11 -9.21
N ASN A 191 -6.11 21.63 -8.53
CA ASN A 191 -6.01 22.00 -7.12
C ASN A 191 -5.65 20.79 -6.23
N PHE A 192 -6.25 19.63 -6.51
CA PHE A 192 -5.91 18.40 -5.81
C PHE A 192 -4.45 17.96 -6.06
N LEU A 193 -3.98 18.03 -7.31
CA LEU A 193 -2.61 17.67 -7.66
C LEU A 193 -1.59 18.62 -7.04
N ILE A 194 -1.87 19.91 -6.98
CA ILE A 194 -1.04 20.89 -6.29
C ILE A 194 -0.99 20.60 -4.80
N PHE A 195 -2.14 20.35 -4.17
CA PHE A 195 -2.20 19.97 -2.76
C PHE A 195 -1.42 18.67 -2.47
N TYR A 196 -1.59 17.66 -3.31
CA TYR A 196 -0.84 16.40 -3.23
C TYR A 196 0.67 16.61 -3.37
N ALA A 197 1.11 17.48 -4.28
CA ALA A 197 2.53 17.81 -4.42
C ALA A 197 3.08 18.54 -3.17
N CYS A 198 2.29 19.43 -2.55
CA CYS A 198 2.68 20.07 -1.30
C CYS A 198 2.85 19.05 -0.17
N LEU A 199 1.93 18.09 -0.04
CA LEU A 199 2.05 17.01 0.95
C LEU A 199 3.28 16.13 0.70
N LEU A 200 3.58 15.81 -0.58
CA LEU A 200 4.78 15.06 -0.94
C LEU A 200 6.07 15.80 -0.57
N TYR A 201 6.11 17.12 -0.76
CA TYR A 201 7.28 17.92 -0.46
C TYR A 201 7.53 18.05 1.05
N THR A 202 6.47 18.02 1.86
CA THR A 202 6.56 18.05 3.33
C THR A 202 6.79 16.68 3.95
N SER A 203 6.57 15.60 3.18
CA SER A 203 6.87 14.23 3.61
C SER A 203 8.35 13.94 3.46
N PRO A 204 9.05 13.36 4.47
CA PRO A 204 10.47 13.03 4.36
C PRO A 204 10.68 12.09 3.17
N SER A 205 11.38 12.58 2.17
CA SER A 205 11.77 11.81 1.00
C SER A 205 12.88 10.81 1.37
N PRO A 206 12.92 9.60 0.80
CA PRO A 206 14.07 8.71 0.95
C PRO A 206 15.41 9.35 0.53
N ARG A 207 15.38 10.44 -0.26
CA ARG A 207 16.56 11.21 -0.63
C ARG A 207 17.04 12.13 0.49
N ASP A 208 16.15 12.55 1.39
CA ASP A 208 16.47 13.44 2.51
C ASP A 208 17.00 12.66 3.72
N LEU A 209 16.81 11.33 3.73
CA LEU A 209 17.36 10.40 4.73
C LEU A 209 18.76 9.87 4.35
N ALA A 210 19.29 10.22 3.18
CA ALA A 210 20.57 9.76 2.65
C ALA A 210 21.67 10.84 2.71
N VAL A 211 21.47 11.91 3.50
CA VAL A 211 22.48 12.95 3.77
C VAL A 211 23.06 12.80 5.17
#